data_9b3c446e8cb548e1e2918760aea694ac
#
_entry.id   9b3c446e8cb548e1e2918760aea694ac
#
_cell.length_a   1.000
_cell.length_b   1.000
_cell.length_c   1.000
_cell.angle_alpha   90.00
_cell.angle_beta   90.00
_cell.angle_gamma   90.00
#
_symmetry.space_group_name_H-M   'P 1'
#
loop_
_entity.id
_entity.type
_entity.pdbx_description
1 polymer ?
#
loop_
_entity_poly.entity_id
_entity_poly.type
_entity_poly.pdbx_seq_one_letter_code
_entity_poly.pdbx_strand_id
1 'polypeptide(L)'
;MLEAIYDHTVHPRYLSAQSQVLDLGANYGRFAQAITARFGCRCTAVEPSPEPFAAIAESPLISKMQAAAAAKRGTVPFHIALDSVASSLSRSTPNPVVDVIDVQALSLPELFDRVGARPLDLLKIDIEGAEIELLNSCPASILQQIRQITVEFHDHNGMTPASEVQSTLAWLHKLGFFSVRMSRHGHHDTWIINRNLSAISTAELKFLECVAPTWMGIKRVARRNLKRLAAA
;
A
#
# COMPACT_ATOMS: atom_id res chain seq x y z
N MET A 1 0.49 14.48 -12.94
CA MET A 1 0.91 13.18 -13.52
C MET A 1 1.25 12.25 -12.37
N LEU A 2 0.88 10.96 -12.44
CA LEU A 2 1.23 9.96 -11.42
C LEU A 2 2.74 9.68 -11.38
N GLU A 3 3.26 9.28 -10.21
CA GLU A 3 4.66 8.98 -9.96
C GLU A 3 4.77 7.63 -9.22
N ALA A 4 5.79 6.82 -9.57
CA ALA A 4 6.10 5.61 -8.85
C ALA A 4 7.12 5.91 -7.75
N ILE A 5 6.75 5.61 -6.52
CA ILE A 5 7.62 5.63 -5.35
C ILE A 5 7.87 4.18 -4.97
N TYR A 6 9.12 3.75 -5.06
CA TYR A 6 9.47 2.34 -5.03
C TYR A 6 8.60 1.59 -6.08
N ASP A 7 7.77 0.64 -5.71
CA ASP A 7 6.90 -0.10 -6.63
C ASP A 7 5.43 0.33 -6.60
N HIS A 8 5.10 1.39 -5.83
CA HIS A 8 3.74 1.88 -5.64
C HIS A 8 3.50 3.22 -6.34
N THR A 9 2.34 3.35 -6.98
CA THR A 9 1.94 4.58 -7.68
C THR A 9 1.22 5.55 -6.75
N VAL A 10 1.64 6.83 -6.78
CA VAL A 10 1.04 7.93 -6.03
C VAL A 10 0.77 9.15 -6.90
N HIS A 11 -0.11 10.05 -6.48
CA HIS A 11 -0.30 11.35 -7.10
C HIS A 11 0.44 12.43 -6.31
N PRO A 12 1.56 12.98 -6.84
CA PRO A 12 2.45 13.89 -6.10
C PRO A 12 1.80 15.23 -5.71
N ARG A 13 0.75 15.68 -6.44
CA ARG A 13 0.01 16.92 -6.10
C ARG A 13 -0.53 16.93 -4.67
N TYR A 14 -0.83 15.77 -4.12
CA TYR A 14 -1.48 15.61 -2.81
C TYR A 14 -0.50 15.21 -1.72
N LEU A 15 0.80 15.37 -1.96
CA LEU A 15 1.87 15.06 -1.00
C LEU A 15 2.80 16.25 -0.84
N SER A 16 3.14 16.55 0.41
CA SER A 16 4.01 17.65 0.82
C SER A 16 4.69 17.32 2.15
N ALA A 17 5.52 18.20 2.65
CA ALA A 17 6.18 18.05 3.95
C ALA A 17 5.20 17.99 5.16
N GLN A 18 3.96 18.45 4.99
CA GLN A 18 2.90 18.38 6.00
C GLN A 18 2.10 17.08 5.92
N SER A 19 2.28 16.29 4.86
CA SER A 19 1.49 15.07 4.64
C SER A 19 1.85 13.98 5.63
N GLN A 20 0.81 13.17 5.94
CA GLN A 20 0.92 11.98 6.76
C GLN A 20 0.69 10.75 5.88
N VAL A 21 1.58 9.78 6.00
CA VAL A 21 1.57 8.52 5.26
C VAL A 21 1.51 7.35 6.23
N LEU A 22 0.70 6.36 5.91
CA LEU A 22 0.65 5.09 6.61
C LEU A 22 1.07 3.99 5.63
N ASP A 23 2.15 3.29 5.96
CA ASP A 23 2.76 2.23 5.15
C ASP A 23 2.50 0.88 5.83
N LEU A 24 1.54 0.12 5.31
CA LEU A 24 1.18 -1.21 5.82
C LEU A 24 1.92 -2.30 5.03
N GLY A 25 2.61 -3.19 5.74
CA GLY A 25 3.56 -4.13 5.17
C GLY A 25 4.83 -3.40 4.74
N ALA A 26 5.44 -2.67 5.68
CA ALA A 26 6.59 -1.83 5.38
C ALA A 26 7.87 -2.60 5.06
N ASN A 27 7.92 -3.88 5.41
CA ASN A 27 9.08 -4.74 5.21
C ASN A 27 10.36 -4.03 5.73
N TYR A 28 11.43 -3.92 4.98
CA TYR A 28 12.66 -3.21 5.35
C TYR A 28 12.55 -1.66 5.28
N GLY A 29 11.35 -1.10 5.18
CA GLY A 29 11.08 0.35 5.18
C GLY A 29 11.48 1.08 3.91
N ARG A 30 11.66 0.38 2.79
CA ARG A 30 12.12 0.99 1.52
C ARG A 30 11.13 1.99 0.97
N PHE A 31 9.82 1.70 1.06
CA PHE A 31 8.81 2.66 0.64
C PHE A 31 8.79 3.89 1.58
N ALA A 32 8.81 3.67 2.90
CA ALA A 32 8.86 4.75 3.89
C ALA A 32 10.06 5.69 3.66
N GLN A 33 11.26 5.14 3.40
CA GLN A 33 12.45 5.92 3.07
C GLN A 33 12.28 6.72 1.77
N ALA A 34 11.76 6.07 0.71
CA ALA A 34 11.60 6.71 -0.60
C ALA A 34 10.57 7.85 -0.57
N ILE A 35 9.42 7.65 0.09
CA ILE A 35 8.34 8.64 0.15
C ILE A 35 8.74 9.84 0.99
N THR A 36 9.41 9.62 2.14
CA THR A 36 9.88 10.71 3.01
C THR A 36 11.03 11.49 2.37
N ALA A 37 11.97 10.82 1.73
CA ALA A 37 13.05 11.48 0.98
C ALA A 37 12.51 12.33 -0.19
N ARG A 38 11.42 11.88 -0.85
CA ARG A 38 10.85 12.55 -2.01
C ARG A 38 10.01 13.77 -1.65
N PHE A 39 9.23 13.70 -0.56
CA PHE A 39 8.22 14.72 -0.23
C PHE A 39 8.47 15.44 1.09
N GLY A 40 9.42 14.98 1.92
CA GLY A 40 9.62 15.50 3.26
C GLY A 40 8.48 15.16 4.24
N CYS A 41 7.53 14.31 3.85
CA CYS A 41 6.35 13.94 4.62
C CYS A 41 6.71 13.05 5.82
N ARG A 42 5.77 12.88 6.74
CA ARG A 42 5.89 11.89 7.83
C ARG A 42 5.29 10.57 7.39
N CYS A 43 5.94 9.47 7.75
CA CYS A 43 5.51 8.12 7.45
C CYS A 43 5.52 7.25 8.71
N THR A 44 4.40 6.58 8.98
CA THR A 44 4.34 5.51 9.98
C THR A 44 4.40 4.18 9.26
N ALA A 45 5.49 3.44 9.47
CA ALA A 45 5.74 2.13 8.90
C ALA A 45 5.24 1.02 9.83
N VAL A 46 4.36 0.15 9.33
CA VAL A 46 3.77 -0.96 10.09
C VAL A 46 4.26 -2.27 9.49
N GLU A 47 4.97 -3.07 10.29
CA GLU A 47 5.57 -4.34 9.87
C GLU A 47 5.50 -5.38 10.99
N PRO A 48 4.89 -6.56 10.76
CA PRO A 48 4.79 -7.61 11.77
C PRO A 48 6.08 -8.42 11.94
N SER A 49 6.84 -8.67 10.86
CA SER A 49 8.03 -9.55 10.87
C SER A 49 9.15 -8.93 11.70
N PRO A 50 9.71 -9.64 12.72
CA PRO A 50 10.69 -9.06 13.64
C PRO A 50 11.97 -8.58 12.95
N GLU A 51 12.52 -9.34 12.02
CA GLU A 51 13.78 -9.03 11.34
C GLU A 51 13.63 -7.83 10.39
N PRO A 52 12.67 -7.79 9.45
CA PRO A 52 12.40 -6.60 8.65
C PRO A 52 12.07 -5.37 9.50
N PHE A 53 11.21 -5.51 10.54
CA PHE A 53 10.88 -4.43 11.46
C PHE A 53 12.11 -3.83 12.13
N ALA A 54 13.03 -4.68 12.63
CA ALA A 54 14.25 -4.20 13.27
C ALA A 54 15.14 -3.39 12.31
N ALA A 55 15.13 -3.74 11.02
CA ALA A 55 15.90 -3.07 9.99
C ALA A 55 15.32 -1.73 9.51
N ILE A 56 14.04 -1.42 9.82
CA ILE A 56 13.47 -0.11 9.49
C ILE A 56 14.21 0.98 10.26
N ALA A 57 14.87 1.87 9.53
CA ALA A 57 15.56 3.02 10.11
C ALA A 57 14.54 4.09 10.54
N GLU A 58 14.49 4.39 11.83
CA GLU A 58 13.70 5.51 12.36
C GLU A 58 14.40 6.85 12.11
N SER A 59 13.60 7.89 11.95
CA SER A 59 14.06 9.27 11.77
C SER A 59 12.99 10.24 12.26
N PRO A 60 13.24 11.56 12.29
CA PRO A 60 12.18 12.54 12.59
C PRO A 60 10.96 12.47 11.65
N LEU A 61 11.11 11.84 10.47
CA LEU A 61 10.05 11.67 9.48
C LEU A 61 9.51 10.24 9.41
N ILE A 62 10.19 9.25 9.99
CA ILE A 62 9.79 7.84 9.94
C ILE A 62 9.66 7.31 11.37
N SER A 63 8.44 6.96 11.75
CA SER A 63 8.14 6.14 12.93
C SER A 63 7.79 4.72 12.50
N LYS A 64 7.99 3.73 13.38
CA LYS A 64 7.66 2.34 13.08
C LYS A 64 6.81 1.70 14.18
N MET A 65 6.02 0.71 13.78
CA MET A 65 5.13 -0.04 14.66
C MET A 65 5.18 -1.52 14.32
N GLN A 66 5.51 -2.37 15.29
CA GLN A 66 5.51 -3.82 15.09
C GLN A 66 4.10 -4.36 15.28
N ALA A 67 3.39 -4.56 14.18
CA ALA A 67 2.03 -5.09 14.16
C ALA A 67 1.68 -5.60 12.76
N ALA A 68 0.72 -6.53 12.68
CA ALA A 68 0.04 -6.87 11.44
C ALA A 68 -1.18 -5.97 11.25
N ALA A 69 -1.37 -5.42 10.05
CA ALA A 69 -2.64 -4.80 9.68
C ALA A 69 -3.64 -5.92 9.35
N ALA A 70 -4.79 -5.94 10.02
CA ALA A 70 -5.78 -7.00 9.90
C ALA A 70 -7.21 -6.46 10.01
N ALA A 71 -8.20 -7.31 9.72
CA ALA A 71 -9.61 -6.95 9.85
C ALA A 71 -10.04 -6.62 11.28
N LYS A 72 -9.40 -7.25 12.27
CA LYS A 72 -9.73 -7.13 13.70
C LYS A 72 -8.47 -7.08 14.55
N ARG A 73 -8.59 -6.39 15.68
CA ARG A 73 -7.58 -6.43 16.75
C ARG A 73 -7.48 -7.80 17.37
N GLY A 74 -6.26 -8.18 17.75
CA GLY A 74 -6.00 -9.41 18.50
C GLY A 74 -4.56 -9.84 18.44
N THR A 75 -4.32 -11.09 18.78
CA THR A 75 -3.08 -11.82 18.49
C THR A 75 -3.40 -12.84 17.42
N VAL A 76 -2.61 -12.86 16.35
CA VAL A 76 -2.84 -13.72 15.19
C VAL A 76 -1.57 -14.45 14.80
N PRO A 77 -1.66 -15.69 14.31
CA PRO A 77 -0.53 -16.38 13.74
C PRO A 77 -0.09 -15.68 12.45
N PHE A 78 1.21 -15.43 12.34
CA PHE A 78 1.84 -14.83 11.17
C PHE A 78 2.87 -15.80 10.61
N HIS A 79 2.75 -16.08 9.32
CA HIS A 79 3.57 -17.06 8.62
C HIS A 79 4.82 -16.39 8.04
N ILE A 80 5.98 -16.71 8.59
CA ILE A 80 7.28 -16.25 8.07
C ILE A 80 7.64 -17.11 6.87
N ALA A 81 7.74 -16.52 5.70
CA ALA A 81 8.21 -17.21 4.50
C ALA A 81 9.74 -17.21 4.41
N LEU A 82 10.29 -18.16 3.65
CA LEU A 82 11.73 -18.24 3.37
C LEU A 82 12.25 -16.94 2.70
N ASP A 83 11.43 -16.37 1.80
CA ASP A 83 11.60 -15.00 1.34
C ASP A 83 10.77 -14.08 2.25
N SER A 84 11.44 -13.29 3.07
CA SER A 84 10.81 -12.42 4.07
C SER A 84 9.81 -11.43 3.45
N VAL A 85 9.94 -11.12 2.15
CA VAL A 85 9.04 -10.25 1.40
C VAL A 85 7.64 -10.86 1.27
N ALA A 86 7.51 -12.18 1.27
CA ALA A 86 6.24 -12.90 1.10
C ALA A 86 5.65 -13.45 2.41
N SER A 87 6.06 -12.92 3.56
CA SER A 87 5.49 -13.32 4.86
C SER A 87 4.09 -12.74 5.05
N SER A 88 3.14 -13.55 5.55
CA SER A 88 1.71 -13.26 5.42
C SER A 88 0.88 -13.76 6.61
N LEU A 89 -0.31 -13.17 6.81
CA LEU A 89 -1.37 -13.71 7.65
C LEU A 89 -2.04 -14.95 7.01
N SER A 90 -1.92 -15.11 5.69
CA SER A 90 -2.50 -16.23 4.96
C SER A 90 -1.58 -17.45 5.00
N ARG A 91 -2.19 -18.65 5.17
CA ARG A 91 -1.48 -19.92 4.97
C ARG A 91 -1.22 -20.24 3.49
N SER A 92 -1.90 -19.58 2.58
CA SER A 92 -1.82 -19.80 1.13
C SER A 92 -0.73 -18.94 0.47
N THR A 93 0.44 -18.82 1.11
CA THR A 93 1.59 -18.16 0.49
C THR A 93 2.23 -19.10 -0.54
N PRO A 94 2.64 -18.60 -1.74
CA PRO A 94 3.34 -19.40 -2.72
C PRO A 94 4.76 -19.81 -2.28
N ASN A 95 5.29 -19.17 -1.24
CA ASN A 95 6.62 -19.44 -0.70
C ASN A 95 6.57 -20.40 0.50
N PRO A 96 7.59 -21.27 0.68
CA PRO A 96 7.68 -22.13 1.84
C PRO A 96 7.66 -21.34 3.14
N VAL A 97 6.75 -21.69 4.05
CA VAL A 97 6.70 -21.15 5.41
C VAL A 97 7.81 -21.82 6.22
N VAL A 98 8.68 -21.02 6.83
CA VAL A 98 9.81 -21.49 7.64
C VAL A 98 9.53 -21.36 9.14
N ASP A 99 8.61 -20.48 9.55
CA ASP A 99 8.23 -20.28 10.93
C ASP A 99 6.80 -19.71 11.04
N VAL A 100 6.19 -19.85 12.21
CA VAL A 100 4.89 -19.24 12.54
C VAL A 100 5.01 -18.59 13.91
N ILE A 101 4.81 -17.28 13.96
CA ILE A 101 4.89 -16.50 15.19
C ILE A 101 3.55 -15.82 15.51
N ASP A 102 3.29 -15.60 16.78
CA ASP A 102 2.16 -14.79 17.19
C ASP A 102 2.52 -13.29 17.13
N VAL A 103 1.74 -12.51 16.40
CA VAL A 103 1.92 -11.06 16.26
C VAL A 103 0.68 -10.30 16.72
N GLN A 104 0.89 -9.06 17.18
CA GLN A 104 -0.21 -8.14 17.42
C GLN A 104 -0.87 -7.77 16.11
N ALA A 105 -2.18 -7.97 16.00
CA ALA A 105 -3.00 -7.49 14.89
C ALA A 105 -3.73 -6.20 15.29
N LEU A 106 -3.76 -5.24 14.38
CA LEU A 106 -4.46 -3.97 14.53
C LEU A 106 -5.37 -3.73 13.33
N SER A 107 -6.58 -3.28 13.61
CA SER A 107 -7.52 -2.85 12.58
C SER A 107 -7.14 -1.49 12.00
N LEU A 108 -7.65 -1.17 10.80
CA LEU A 108 -7.37 0.12 10.17
C LEU A 108 -7.85 1.31 11.02
N PRO A 109 -9.03 1.29 11.69
CA PRO A 109 -9.40 2.34 12.64
C PRO A 109 -8.39 2.56 13.75
N GLU A 110 -7.84 1.49 14.36
CA GLU A 110 -6.84 1.60 15.44
C GLU A 110 -5.51 2.14 14.95
N LEU A 111 -5.08 1.74 13.75
CA LEU A 111 -3.90 2.28 13.09
C LEU A 111 -4.07 3.79 12.81
N PHE A 112 -5.25 4.19 12.34
CA PHE A 112 -5.61 5.58 12.13
C PHE A 112 -5.54 6.42 13.41
N ASP A 113 -6.10 5.90 14.51
CA ASP A 113 -6.09 6.58 15.80
C ASP A 113 -4.65 6.78 16.33
N ARG A 114 -3.78 5.80 16.11
CA ARG A 114 -2.36 5.89 16.50
C ARG A 114 -1.55 6.88 15.67
N VAL A 115 -1.85 7.01 14.38
CA VAL A 115 -1.23 8.03 13.51
C VAL A 115 -1.72 9.42 13.87
N GLY A 116 -2.98 9.56 14.34
CA GLY A 116 -3.58 10.82 14.78
C GLY A 116 -3.83 11.84 13.66
N ALA A 117 -3.60 11.48 12.40
CA ALA A 117 -3.75 12.38 11.26
C ALA A 117 -5.13 12.23 10.60
N ARG A 118 -5.82 13.36 10.44
CA ARG A 118 -7.12 13.39 9.75
C ARG A 118 -7.24 14.65 8.89
N PRO A 119 -7.38 14.56 7.57
CA PRO A 119 -7.33 13.33 6.76
C PRO A 119 -5.92 12.72 6.67
N LEU A 120 -5.86 11.42 6.40
CA LEU A 120 -4.62 10.75 6.00
C LEU A 120 -4.38 11.03 4.52
N ASP A 121 -3.19 11.52 4.16
CA ASP A 121 -2.91 11.88 2.78
C ASP A 121 -2.62 10.68 1.89
N LEU A 122 -1.94 9.65 2.43
CA LEU A 122 -1.64 8.42 1.71
C LEU A 122 -1.67 7.20 2.62
N LEU A 123 -2.39 6.18 2.20
CA LEU A 123 -2.33 4.82 2.72
C LEU A 123 -1.68 3.91 1.68
N LYS A 124 -0.55 3.28 2.02
CA LYS A 124 0.00 2.17 1.24
C LYS A 124 -0.41 0.85 1.89
N ILE A 125 -0.87 -0.10 1.08
CA ILE A 125 -1.28 -1.44 1.51
C ILE A 125 -0.56 -2.46 0.64
N ASP A 126 0.23 -3.31 1.30
CA ASP A 126 0.95 -4.41 0.68
C ASP A 126 1.23 -5.42 1.80
N ILE A 127 0.25 -6.28 2.09
CA ILE A 127 0.17 -7.14 3.28
C ILE A 127 -0.07 -8.62 2.92
N GLU A 128 0.36 -8.96 1.71
CA GLU A 128 0.48 -10.34 1.25
C GLU A 128 -0.82 -11.15 1.39
N GLY A 129 -1.90 -10.61 0.79
CA GLY A 129 -3.20 -11.28 0.60
C GLY A 129 -4.29 -10.95 1.63
N ALA A 130 -4.04 -10.05 2.59
CA ALA A 130 -5.06 -9.60 3.55
C ALA A 130 -5.71 -8.24 3.18
N GLU A 131 -5.39 -7.66 2.02
CA GLU A 131 -5.79 -6.31 1.60
C GLU A 131 -7.31 -6.17 1.52
N ILE A 132 -7.98 -7.15 0.92
CA ILE A 132 -9.44 -7.14 0.73
C ILE A 132 -10.16 -7.20 2.07
N GLU A 133 -9.76 -8.11 2.94
CA GLU A 133 -10.37 -8.26 4.26
C GLU A 133 -10.17 -7.00 5.09
N LEU A 134 -8.97 -6.41 5.07
CA LEU A 134 -8.65 -5.16 5.75
C LEU A 134 -9.54 -4.02 5.26
N LEU A 135 -9.66 -3.82 3.94
CA LEU A 135 -10.47 -2.75 3.36
C LEU A 135 -11.96 -2.95 3.66
N ASN A 136 -12.50 -4.16 3.41
CA ASN A 136 -13.92 -4.45 3.57
C ASN A 136 -14.39 -4.43 5.03
N SER A 137 -13.51 -4.69 6.00
CA SER A 137 -13.82 -4.60 7.43
C SER A 137 -13.76 -3.18 7.98
N CYS A 138 -13.14 -2.25 7.25
CA CYS A 138 -12.98 -0.88 7.70
C CYS A 138 -14.28 -0.08 7.54
N PRO A 139 -14.75 0.65 8.58
CA PRO A 139 -15.90 1.53 8.45
C PRO A 139 -15.71 2.56 7.33
N ALA A 140 -16.75 2.78 6.52
CA ALA A 140 -16.74 3.74 5.43
C ALA A 140 -16.34 5.16 5.88
N SER A 141 -16.75 5.56 7.09
CA SER A 141 -16.39 6.85 7.68
C SER A 141 -14.90 7.03 7.94
N ILE A 142 -14.16 5.94 8.15
CA ILE A 142 -12.69 5.97 8.27
C ILE A 142 -12.05 6.02 6.89
N LEU A 143 -12.47 5.15 5.96
CA LEU A 143 -11.96 5.15 4.58
C LEU A 143 -12.13 6.51 3.92
N GLN A 144 -13.28 7.16 4.10
CA GLN A 144 -13.57 8.48 3.55
C GLN A 144 -12.65 9.60 4.08
N GLN A 145 -11.89 9.35 5.14
CA GLN A 145 -10.85 10.26 5.64
C GLN A 145 -9.48 10.02 5.00
N ILE A 146 -9.35 9.08 4.07
CA ILE A 146 -8.11 8.82 3.32
C ILE A 146 -8.19 9.55 1.98
N ARG A 147 -7.18 10.35 1.65
CA ARG A 147 -7.12 11.09 0.39
C ARG A 147 -6.75 10.20 -0.79
N GLN A 148 -5.69 9.41 -0.66
CA GLN A 148 -5.29 8.43 -1.68
C GLN A 148 -4.80 7.14 -1.04
N ILE A 149 -5.00 6.04 -1.77
CA ILE A 149 -4.52 4.70 -1.41
C ILE A 149 -3.69 4.20 -2.57
N THR A 150 -2.57 3.56 -2.28
CA THR A 150 -1.85 2.70 -3.22
C THR A 150 -1.85 1.29 -2.64
N VAL A 151 -2.26 0.33 -3.45
CA VAL A 151 -2.43 -1.04 -2.96
C VAL A 151 -1.87 -2.04 -3.97
N GLU A 152 -1.14 -3.03 -3.44
CA GLU A 152 -0.80 -4.25 -4.13
C GLU A 152 -1.81 -5.33 -3.77
N PHE A 153 -2.73 -5.64 -4.71
CA PHE A 153 -3.59 -6.81 -4.55
C PHE A 153 -2.88 -8.05 -5.09
N HIS A 154 -2.95 -9.13 -4.33
CA HIS A 154 -2.24 -10.37 -4.63
C HIS A 154 -3.09 -11.34 -5.49
N ASP A 155 -3.87 -10.80 -6.44
CA ASP A 155 -4.64 -11.58 -7.41
C ASP A 155 -3.78 -12.14 -8.56
N HIS A 156 -2.64 -11.55 -8.81
CA HIS A 156 -1.70 -11.96 -9.85
C HIS A 156 -0.96 -13.28 -9.53
N ASN A 157 -0.84 -13.63 -8.26
CA ASN A 157 -0.21 -14.86 -7.77
C ASN A 157 -1.22 -15.90 -7.25
N GLY A 158 -2.52 -15.62 -7.37
CA GLY A 158 -3.60 -16.52 -6.99
C GLY A 158 -3.93 -16.54 -5.50
N MET A 159 -3.32 -15.70 -4.67
CA MET A 159 -3.66 -15.59 -3.25
C MET A 159 -5.05 -14.98 -3.03
N THR A 160 -5.49 -14.15 -3.96
CA THR A 160 -6.77 -13.43 -3.89
C THR A 160 -7.53 -13.60 -5.21
N PRO A 161 -8.84 -13.94 -5.20
CA PRO A 161 -9.64 -13.98 -6.43
C PRO A 161 -9.80 -12.59 -7.05
N ALA A 162 -9.56 -12.45 -8.36
CA ALA A 162 -9.72 -11.18 -9.07
C ALA A 162 -11.15 -10.61 -8.97
N SER A 163 -12.17 -11.47 -8.83
CA SER A 163 -13.56 -11.06 -8.62
C SER A 163 -13.78 -10.34 -7.30
N GLU A 164 -13.06 -10.73 -6.24
CA GLU A 164 -13.13 -10.07 -4.93
C GLU A 164 -12.47 -8.69 -4.99
N VAL A 165 -11.32 -8.56 -5.68
CA VAL A 165 -10.68 -7.26 -5.94
C VAL A 165 -11.67 -6.33 -6.66
N GLN A 166 -12.32 -6.80 -7.73
CA GLN A 166 -13.30 -6.01 -8.48
C GLN A 166 -14.48 -5.58 -7.61
N SER A 167 -14.98 -6.47 -6.76
CA SER A 167 -16.10 -6.18 -5.84
C SER A 167 -15.70 -5.11 -4.81
N THR A 168 -14.49 -5.21 -4.25
CA THR A 168 -13.94 -4.22 -3.30
C THR A 168 -13.74 -2.85 -3.98
N LEU A 169 -13.20 -2.81 -5.20
CA LEU A 169 -13.06 -1.57 -5.97
C LEU A 169 -14.42 -0.96 -6.31
N ALA A 170 -15.41 -1.76 -6.70
CA ALA A 170 -16.77 -1.30 -6.97
C ALA A 170 -17.44 -0.72 -5.72
N TRP A 171 -17.20 -1.31 -4.54
CA TRP A 171 -17.67 -0.77 -3.27
C TRP A 171 -16.98 0.56 -2.92
N LEU A 172 -15.65 0.66 -3.07
CA LEU A 172 -14.93 1.92 -2.88
C LEU A 172 -15.42 3.02 -3.83
N HIS A 173 -15.76 2.69 -5.07
CA HIS A 173 -16.36 3.65 -6.01
C HIS A 173 -17.68 4.22 -5.48
N LYS A 174 -18.54 3.40 -4.85
CA LYS A 174 -19.78 3.87 -4.21
C LYS A 174 -19.51 4.81 -3.02
N LEU A 175 -18.35 4.70 -2.37
CA LEU A 175 -17.91 5.60 -1.30
C LEU A 175 -17.28 6.91 -1.82
N GLY A 176 -17.22 7.12 -3.14
CA GLY A 176 -16.66 8.33 -3.75
C GLY A 176 -15.20 8.22 -4.21
N PHE A 177 -14.61 7.04 -4.16
CA PHE A 177 -13.27 6.82 -4.69
C PHE A 177 -13.28 6.60 -6.20
N PHE A 178 -12.12 6.76 -6.82
CA PHE A 178 -11.84 6.38 -8.19
C PHE A 178 -10.53 5.60 -8.22
N SER A 179 -10.47 4.52 -8.99
CA SER A 179 -9.29 3.65 -9.05
C SER A 179 -8.70 3.58 -10.44
N VAL A 180 -7.38 3.51 -10.54
CA VAL A 180 -6.63 3.27 -11.77
C VAL A 180 -5.69 2.09 -11.56
N ARG A 181 -5.88 1.04 -12.35
CA ARG A 181 -4.96 -0.10 -12.39
C ARG A 181 -3.72 0.26 -13.20
N MET A 182 -2.56 0.21 -12.57
CA MET A 182 -1.27 0.57 -13.17
C MET A 182 -0.49 -0.63 -13.73
N SER A 183 -0.89 -1.83 -13.36
CA SER A 183 -0.30 -3.09 -13.82
C SER A 183 -1.04 -3.65 -15.05
N ARG A 184 -0.33 -4.39 -15.92
CA ARG A 184 -0.93 -5.08 -17.07
C ARG A 184 -1.62 -6.39 -16.69
N HIS A 185 -1.06 -7.09 -15.71
CA HIS A 185 -1.56 -8.38 -15.21
C HIS A 185 -1.93 -8.24 -13.75
N GLY A 186 -3.15 -8.60 -13.38
CA GLY A 186 -3.67 -8.45 -12.02
C GLY A 186 -3.73 -6.99 -11.54
N HIS A 187 -3.85 -6.82 -10.24
CA HIS A 187 -4.00 -5.51 -9.57
C HIS A 187 -2.82 -5.20 -8.62
N HIS A 188 -1.60 -5.71 -8.92
CA HIS A 188 -0.42 -5.54 -8.07
C HIS A 188 0.11 -4.09 -7.96
N ASP A 189 -0.43 -3.15 -8.71
CA ASP A 189 -0.23 -1.72 -8.49
C ASP A 189 -1.53 -1.02 -8.87
N THR A 190 -2.31 -0.68 -7.87
CA THR A 190 -3.60 0.01 -8.04
C THR A 190 -3.57 1.31 -7.23
N TRP A 191 -3.70 2.43 -7.95
CA TRP A 191 -3.85 3.73 -7.32
C TRP A 191 -5.33 4.10 -7.19
N ILE A 192 -5.73 4.58 -6.00
CA ILE A 192 -7.10 4.91 -5.66
C ILE A 192 -7.12 6.32 -5.05
N ILE A 193 -8.04 7.16 -5.49
CA ILE A 193 -8.19 8.56 -5.04
C ILE A 193 -9.59 8.84 -4.52
N ASN A 194 -9.68 9.49 -3.38
CA ASN A 194 -10.93 9.99 -2.82
C ASN A 194 -11.31 11.31 -3.51
N ARG A 195 -12.35 11.29 -4.32
CA ARG A 195 -12.83 12.46 -5.06
C ARG A 195 -13.38 13.56 -4.15
N ASN A 196 -13.85 13.20 -2.95
CA ASN A 196 -14.41 14.16 -2.00
C ASN A 196 -13.32 14.96 -1.26
N LEU A 197 -12.09 14.40 -1.16
CA LEU A 197 -10.93 15.04 -0.52
C LEU A 197 -9.93 15.62 -1.52
N SER A 198 -10.20 15.48 -2.82
CA SER A 198 -9.23 15.82 -3.86
C SER A 198 -9.89 16.72 -4.92
N ALA A 199 -9.29 17.86 -5.18
CA ALA A 199 -9.71 18.75 -6.27
C ALA A 199 -9.25 18.16 -7.62
N ILE A 200 -9.79 16.99 -8.00
CA ILE A 200 -9.49 16.31 -9.25
C ILE A 200 -10.75 16.22 -10.11
N SER A 201 -10.66 16.68 -11.36
CA SER A 201 -11.78 16.66 -12.27
C SER A 201 -12.03 15.27 -12.87
N THR A 202 -13.27 15.01 -13.29
CA THR A 202 -13.61 13.77 -14.00
C THR A 202 -12.79 13.61 -15.30
N ALA A 203 -12.51 14.72 -15.99
CA ALA A 203 -11.68 14.69 -17.20
C ALA A 203 -10.24 14.28 -16.89
N GLU A 204 -9.65 14.80 -15.79
CA GLU A 204 -8.31 14.42 -15.33
C GLU A 204 -8.26 12.94 -14.93
N LEU A 205 -9.28 12.44 -14.24
CA LEU A 205 -9.37 11.03 -13.86
C LEU A 205 -9.41 10.11 -15.08
N LYS A 206 -10.26 10.42 -16.08
CA LYS A 206 -10.33 9.66 -17.34
C LYS A 206 -9.02 9.72 -18.11
N PHE A 207 -8.35 10.87 -18.15
CA PHE A 207 -7.03 11.00 -18.76
C PHE A 207 -6.01 10.11 -18.05
N LEU A 208 -5.97 10.12 -16.71
CA LEU A 208 -5.07 9.28 -15.94
C LEU A 208 -5.34 7.78 -16.17
N GLU A 209 -6.61 7.37 -16.21
CA GLU A 209 -7.00 5.98 -16.48
C GLU A 209 -6.50 5.50 -17.86
N CYS A 210 -6.60 6.33 -18.89
CA CYS A 210 -6.19 5.97 -20.24
C CYS A 210 -4.66 6.03 -20.45
N VAL A 211 -3.99 7.01 -19.88
CA VAL A 211 -2.59 7.35 -20.22
C VAL A 211 -1.59 6.84 -19.20
N ALA A 212 -1.93 6.91 -17.91
CA ALA A 212 -0.95 6.62 -16.86
C ALA A 212 -0.41 5.18 -16.89
N PRO A 213 -1.21 4.12 -17.11
CA PRO A 213 -0.69 2.75 -17.13
C PRO A 213 0.38 2.54 -18.21
N THR A 214 0.16 3.08 -19.41
CA THR A 214 1.12 2.99 -20.52
C THR A 214 2.39 3.79 -20.22
N TRP A 215 2.24 5.02 -19.77
CA TRP A 215 3.37 5.91 -19.44
C TRP A 215 4.24 5.35 -18.33
N MET A 216 3.62 4.84 -17.26
CA MET A 216 4.34 4.21 -16.15
C MET A 216 5.04 2.92 -16.57
N GLY A 217 4.40 2.12 -17.43
CA GLY A 217 5.02 0.93 -18.02
C GLY A 217 6.30 1.26 -18.79
N ILE A 218 6.29 2.30 -19.63
CA ILE A 218 7.48 2.78 -20.36
C ILE A 218 8.57 3.21 -19.38
N LYS A 219 8.24 3.99 -18.35
CA LYS A 219 9.22 4.44 -17.34
C LYS A 219 9.85 3.26 -16.57
N ARG A 220 9.07 2.23 -16.21
CA ARG A 220 9.60 1.03 -15.55
C ARG A 220 10.59 0.28 -16.41
N VAL A 221 10.29 0.10 -17.69
CA VAL A 221 11.22 -0.53 -18.67
C VAL A 221 12.49 0.28 -18.81
N ALA A 222 12.39 1.60 -18.98
CA ALA A 222 13.53 2.48 -19.10
C ALA A 222 14.44 2.42 -17.85
N ARG A 223 13.86 2.50 -16.64
CA ARG A 223 14.63 2.38 -15.38
C ARG A 223 15.34 1.03 -15.26
N ARG A 224 14.69 -0.07 -15.64
CA ARG A 224 15.29 -1.42 -15.61
C ARG A 224 16.48 -1.52 -16.55
N ASN A 225 16.36 -0.95 -17.75
CA ASN A 225 17.44 -0.96 -18.74
C ASN A 225 18.63 -0.10 -18.28
N LEU A 226 18.38 1.06 -17.69
CA LEU A 226 19.43 1.90 -17.11
C LEU A 226 20.18 1.22 -15.98
N LYS A 227 19.48 0.51 -15.07
CA LYS A 227 20.10 -0.27 -13.99
C LYS A 227 20.98 -1.41 -14.54
N ARG A 228 20.56 -2.07 -15.61
CA ARG A 228 21.37 -3.12 -16.28
C ARG A 228 22.62 -2.56 -16.92
N LEU A 229 22.55 -1.38 -17.57
CA LEU A 229 23.70 -0.71 -18.16
C LEU A 229 24.70 -0.17 -17.12
N ALA A 230 24.22 0.22 -15.94
CA ALA A 230 25.08 0.69 -14.84
C ALA A 230 25.74 -0.46 -14.06
N ALA A 231 25.28 -1.70 -14.23
CA ALA A 231 25.82 -2.90 -13.58
C ALA A 231 26.72 -3.75 -14.50
N ALA A 232 26.85 -3.37 -15.77
CA ALA A 232 27.74 -3.94 -16.78
C ALA A 232 29.00 -3.09 -16.96
#